data_3b6e7ac1fa62bb24d611004c3c7c9660
#
_entry.id   3b6e7ac1fa62bb24d611004c3c7c9660
#
_cell.length_a   1.000
_cell.length_b   1.000
_cell.length_c   1.000
_cell.angle_alpha   90.00
_cell.angle_beta   90.00
_cell.angle_gamma   90.00
#
_symmetry.space_group_name_H-M   'P 1'
#
loop_
_entity.id
_entity.type
_entity.pdbx_description
1 polymer ?
#
loop_
_entity_poly.entity_id
_entity_poly.type
_entity_poly.pdbx_seq_one_letter_code
_entity_poly.pdbx_strand_id
1 'polypeptide(L)'
;MESTGIYWKPVWNILESGAFDLIVANAKKIKNVPGRKTDVKDAEWIASLLRCGLIEKSFVPPERIRDLRDLTRLRKELLGEVNRNKNRIHKVLQDANIKISSVHFLFF
;
A
#
# COMPACT_ATOMS: atom_id res chain seq x y z
N MET A 1 -15.44 4.24 3.89
CA MET A 1 -14.26 3.79 4.68
C MET A 1 -13.02 4.59 4.28
N GLU A 2 -12.07 4.73 5.17
CA GLU A 2 -10.83 5.45 4.95
C GLU A 2 -9.75 4.56 4.32
N SER A 3 -8.97 5.09 3.37
CA SER A 3 -7.89 4.38 2.68
C SER A 3 -6.61 4.32 3.53
N THR A 4 -6.65 3.67 4.68
CA THR A 4 -5.49 3.53 5.57
C THR A 4 -4.73 2.25 5.25
N GLY A 5 -3.56 2.37 4.63
CA GLY A 5 -2.69 1.25 4.29
C GLY A 5 -3.41 0.17 3.46
N ILE A 6 -3.30 -1.08 3.90
CA ILE A 6 -3.94 -2.25 3.26
C ILE A 6 -5.25 -2.66 3.93
N TYR A 7 -5.61 -2.05 5.07
CA TYR A 7 -6.72 -2.52 5.92
C TYR A 7 -8.10 -2.36 5.28
N TRP A 8 -8.28 -1.42 4.36
CA TRP A 8 -9.55 -1.21 3.67
C TRP A 8 -9.89 -2.33 2.68
N LYS A 9 -8.89 -3.03 2.10
CA LYS A 9 -9.10 -4.06 1.08
C LYS A 9 -9.92 -5.26 1.53
N PRO A 10 -9.59 -5.94 2.65
CA PRO A 10 -10.39 -7.07 3.12
C PRO A 10 -11.84 -6.69 3.37
N VAL A 11 -12.09 -5.53 3.96
CA VAL A 11 -13.44 -5.03 4.23
C VAL A 11 -14.17 -4.73 2.93
N TRP A 12 -13.49 -4.08 1.97
CA TRP A 12 -14.03 -3.81 0.64
C TRP A 12 -14.44 -5.09 -0.07
N ASN A 13 -13.56 -6.09 -0.13
CA ASN A 13 -13.80 -7.35 -0.84
C ASN A 13 -15.01 -8.11 -0.28
N ILE A 14 -15.24 -8.06 1.04
CA ILE A 14 -16.42 -8.68 1.67
C ILE A 14 -17.68 -7.89 1.33
N LEU A 15 -17.64 -6.58 1.38
CA LEU A 15 -18.82 -5.74 1.21
C LEU A 15 -19.18 -5.48 -0.26
N GLU A 16 -18.23 -5.62 -1.20
CA GLU A 16 -18.44 -5.39 -2.63
C GLU A 16 -19.48 -6.35 -3.23
N SER A 17 -19.61 -7.55 -2.67
CA SER A 17 -20.65 -8.53 -3.07
C SER A 17 -22.03 -8.22 -2.52
N GLY A 18 -22.14 -7.28 -1.59
CA GLY A 18 -23.40 -6.87 -0.98
C GLY A 18 -24.08 -5.70 -1.70
N ALA A 19 -25.29 -5.36 -1.26
CA ALA A 19 -26.07 -4.24 -1.81
C ALA A 19 -25.64 -2.88 -1.20
N PHE A 20 -24.33 -2.64 -0.99
CA PHE A 20 -23.82 -1.42 -0.39
C PHE A 20 -23.20 -0.48 -1.45
N ASP A 21 -23.47 0.81 -1.33
CA ASP A 21 -22.70 1.83 -2.06
C ASP A 21 -21.41 2.13 -1.30
N LEU A 22 -20.31 1.53 -1.74
CA LEU A 22 -19.02 1.62 -1.05
C LEU A 22 -18.22 2.83 -1.53
N ILE A 23 -17.70 3.59 -0.56
CA ILE A 23 -16.82 4.73 -0.82
C ILE A 23 -15.53 4.54 -0.05
N VAL A 24 -14.39 4.59 -0.76
CA VAL A 24 -13.06 4.72 -0.15
C VAL A 24 -12.66 6.18 -0.21
N ALA A 25 -12.40 6.76 0.93
CA ALA A 25 -11.99 8.15 1.06
C ALA A 25 -10.49 8.28 1.35
N ASN A 26 -9.87 9.35 0.84
CA ASN A 26 -8.47 9.60 1.09
C ASN A 26 -8.24 10.09 2.53
N ALA A 27 -7.45 9.35 3.30
CA ALA A 27 -7.12 9.65 4.69
C ALA A 27 -6.55 11.06 4.89
N LYS A 28 -5.71 11.53 3.97
CA LYS A 28 -5.11 12.87 4.05
C LYS A 28 -6.16 13.96 3.87
N LYS A 29 -7.11 13.77 2.96
CA LYS A 29 -8.20 14.75 2.74
C LYS A 29 -9.12 14.83 3.94
N ILE A 30 -9.46 13.68 4.56
CA ILE A 30 -10.27 13.63 5.78
C ILE A 30 -9.57 14.36 6.94
N LYS A 31 -8.25 14.16 7.09
CA LYS A 31 -7.45 14.79 8.15
C LYS A 31 -7.29 16.30 7.97
N ASN A 32 -7.35 16.79 6.75
CA ASN A 32 -7.21 18.20 6.45
C ASN A 32 -8.49 19.03 6.71
N VAL A 33 -9.63 18.36 6.96
CA VAL A 33 -10.87 19.07 7.34
C VAL A 33 -10.73 19.53 8.79
N PRO A 34 -10.86 20.85 9.08
CA PRO A 34 -10.73 21.37 10.42
C PRO A 34 -11.80 20.77 11.34
N GLY A 35 -11.38 20.24 12.48
CA GLY A 35 -12.25 19.61 13.47
C GLY A 35 -11.44 18.86 14.52
N ARG A 36 -12.06 18.66 15.69
CA ARG A 36 -11.41 17.93 16.79
C ARG A 36 -11.66 16.43 16.63
N LYS A 37 -10.62 15.70 16.31
CA LYS A 37 -10.62 14.25 16.15
C LYS A 37 -10.16 13.57 17.43
N THR A 38 -10.97 12.63 17.93
CA THR A 38 -10.57 11.65 18.96
C THR A 38 -10.81 10.27 18.39
N ASP A 39 -10.01 9.27 18.78
CA ASP A 39 -10.07 7.90 18.22
C ASP A 39 -11.47 7.27 18.34
N VAL A 40 -12.19 7.56 19.42
CA VAL A 40 -13.57 7.09 19.65
C VAL A 40 -14.58 7.72 18.69
N LYS A 41 -14.30 8.92 18.19
CA LYS A 41 -15.22 9.71 17.33
C LYS A 41 -14.85 9.64 15.85
N ASP A 42 -13.90 8.79 15.47
CA ASP A 42 -13.42 8.74 14.09
C ASP A 42 -14.52 8.29 13.11
N ALA A 43 -15.28 7.27 13.48
CA ALA A 43 -16.39 6.78 12.67
C ALA A 43 -17.54 7.80 12.59
N GLU A 44 -17.87 8.48 13.69
CA GLU A 44 -18.88 9.54 13.72
C GLU A 44 -18.45 10.75 12.87
N TRP A 45 -17.17 11.07 12.92
CA TRP A 45 -16.59 12.15 12.11
C TRP A 45 -16.70 11.85 10.63
N ILE A 46 -16.29 10.65 10.21
CA ILE A 46 -16.39 10.22 8.81
C ILE A 46 -17.86 10.22 8.35
N ALA A 47 -18.78 9.73 9.17
CA ALA A 47 -20.21 9.74 8.87
C ALA A 47 -20.77 11.18 8.71
N SER A 48 -20.33 12.09 9.56
CA SER A 48 -20.71 13.50 9.48
C SER A 48 -20.18 14.17 8.22
N LEU A 49 -18.92 13.92 7.85
CA LEU A 49 -18.33 14.43 6.62
C LEU A 49 -19.02 13.88 5.37
N LEU A 50 -19.41 12.58 5.40
CA LEU A 50 -20.14 11.96 4.30
C LEU A 50 -21.52 12.62 4.13
N ARG A 51 -22.24 12.86 5.24
CA ARG A 51 -23.55 13.53 5.22
C ARG A 51 -23.48 14.95 4.68
N CYS A 52 -22.37 15.65 4.97
CA CYS A 52 -22.14 17.02 4.47
C CYS A 52 -21.60 17.07 3.03
N GLY A 53 -21.38 15.93 2.37
CA GLY A 53 -20.84 15.87 1.01
C GLY A 53 -19.37 16.28 0.90
N LEU A 54 -18.63 16.30 2.01
CA LEU A 54 -17.23 16.73 2.06
C LEU A 54 -16.22 15.61 1.76
N ILE A 55 -16.71 14.39 1.51
CA ILE A 55 -15.87 13.24 1.18
C ILE A 55 -15.77 13.07 -0.33
N GLU A 56 -14.57 13.21 -0.86
CA GLU A 56 -14.29 12.84 -2.24
C GLU A 56 -14.01 11.34 -2.36
N LYS A 57 -14.66 10.70 -3.32
CA LYS A 57 -14.45 9.28 -3.64
C LYS A 57 -13.04 9.07 -4.22
N SER A 58 -12.31 8.11 -3.66
CA SER A 58 -11.07 7.60 -4.26
C SER A 58 -11.42 6.55 -5.31
N PHE A 59 -10.65 6.51 -6.39
CA PHE A 59 -10.80 5.48 -7.40
C PHE A 59 -10.37 4.11 -6.85
N VAL A 60 -11.27 3.14 -6.88
CA VAL A 60 -10.98 1.75 -6.56
C VAL A 60 -11.04 0.94 -7.85
N PRO A 61 -9.91 0.34 -8.29
CA PRO A 61 -9.91 -0.48 -9.48
C PRO A 61 -10.79 -1.73 -9.33
N PRO A 62 -11.30 -2.29 -10.44
CA PRO A 62 -11.95 -3.60 -10.41
C PRO A 62 -11.08 -4.69 -9.79
N GLU A 63 -11.68 -5.74 -9.24
CA GLU A 63 -10.99 -6.82 -8.51
C GLU A 63 -9.80 -7.38 -9.29
N ARG A 64 -10.00 -7.77 -10.54
CA ARG A 64 -8.95 -8.30 -11.42
C ARG A 64 -7.73 -7.35 -11.53
N ILE A 65 -7.96 -6.06 -11.56
CA ILE A 65 -6.88 -5.06 -11.63
C ILE A 65 -6.22 -4.90 -10.27
N ARG A 66 -6.96 -5.05 -9.16
CA ARG A 66 -6.38 -5.05 -7.81
C ARG A 66 -5.41 -6.21 -7.64
N ASP A 67 -5.81 -7.42 -8.05
CA ASP A 67 -4.97 -8.62 -7.98
C ASP A 67 -3.70 -8.46 -8.83
N LEU A 68 -3.84 -7.97 -10.05
CA LEU A 68 -2.69 -7.71 -10.91
C LEU A 68 -1.72 -6.69 -10.29
N ARG A 69 -2.24 -5.65 -9.65
CA ARG A 69 -1.41 -4.66 -8.93
C ARG A 69 -0.68 -5.29 -7.74
N ASP A 70 -1.31 -6.18 -7.01
CA ASP A 70 -0.68 -6.86 -5.88
C ASP A 70 0.43 -7.81 -6.36
N LEU A 71 0.20 -8.56 -7.43
CA LEU A 71 1.22 -9.41 -8.04
C LEU A 71 2.42 -8.60 -8.56
N THR A 72 2.18 -7.47 -9.21
CA THR A 72 3.26 -6.60 -9.69
C THR A 72 4.05 -5.95 -8.55
N ARG A 73 3.40 -5.61 -7.44
CA ARG A 73 4.08 -5.14 -6.23
C ARG A 73 4.93 -6.24 -5.61
N LEU A 74 4.38 -7.44 -5.43
CA LEU A 74 5.12 -8.59 -4.92
C LEU A 74 6.36 -8.88 -5.76
N ARG A 75 6.22 -8.89 -7.09
CA ARG A 75 7.35 -9.05 -8.00
C ARG A 75 8.44 -8.00 -7.77
N LYS A 76 8.04 -6.72 -7.61
CA LYS A 76 8.98 -5.62 -7.34
C LYS A 76 9.71 -5.81 -6.00
N GLU A 77 9.00 -6.25 -4.97
CA GLU A 77 9.58 -6.52 -3.64
C GLU A 77 10.60 -7.66 -3.71
N LEU A 78 10.25 -8.78 -4.35
CA LEU A 78 11.16 -9.92 -4.52
C LEU A 78 12.43 -9.55 -5.30
N LEU A 79 12.29 -8.76 -6.37
CA LEU A 79 13.46 -8.25 -7.09
C LEU A 79 14.33 -7.33 -6.21
N GLY A 80 13.69 -6.52 -5.37
CA GLY A 80 14.39 -5.68 -4.39
C GLY A 80 15.15 -6.52 -3.36
N GLU A 81 14.58 -7.64 -2.90
CA GLU A 81 15.24 -8.57 -1.98
C GLU A 81 16.45 -9.25 -2.63
N VAL A 82 16.30 -9.70 -3.86
CA VAL A 82 17.44 -10.24 -4.62
C VAL A 82 18.60 -9.24 -4.68
N ASN A 83 18.31 -7.99 -4.99
CA ASN A 83 19.32 -6.94 -5.05
C ASN A 83 19.96 -6.67 -3.66
N ARG A 84 19.13 -6.64 -2.60
CA ARG A 84 19.65 -6.50 -1.23
C ARG A 84 20.58 -7.65 -0.85
N ASN A 85 20.22 -8.88 -1.19
CA ASN A 85 21.04 -10.05 -0.90
C ASN A 85 22.35 -10.05 -1.71
N LYS A 86 22.30 -9.68 -2.98
CA LYS A 86 23.52 -9.47 -3.80
C LYS A 86 24.45 -8.44 -3.13
N ASN A 87 23.92 -7.31 -2.70
CA ASN A 87 24.73 -6.28 -2.04
C ASN A 87 25.32 -6.76 -0.71
N ARG A 88 24.59 -7.59 0.06
CA ARG A 88 25.13 -8.20 1.29
C ARG A 88 26.27 -9.15 0.99
N ILE A 89 26.17 -9.98 -0.05
CA ILE A 89 27.24 -10.87 -0.48
C ILE A 89 28.46 -10.06 -0.91
N HIS A 90 28.28 -9.03 -1.72
CA HIS A 90 29.37 -8.15 -2.12
C HIS A 90 30.08 -7.52 -0.92
N LYS A 91 29.31 -7.06 0.08
CA LYS A 91 29.88 -6.47 1.30
C LYS A 91 30.75 -7.46 2.06
N VAL A 92 30.25 -8.69 2.28
CA VAL A 92 31.02 -9.75 2.99
C VAL A 92 32.31 -10.09 2.25
N LEU A 93 32.26 -10.15 0.92
CA LEU A 93 33.44 -10.44 0.09
C LEU A 93 34.44 -9.29 0.09
N GLN A 94 33.95 -8.04 0.11
CA GLN A 94 34.81 -6.86 0.26
C GLN A 94 35.52 -6.83 1.62
N ASP A 95 34.88 -7.26 2.68
CA ASP A 95 35.51 -7.40 4.01
C ASP A 95 36.67 -8.40 3.97
N ALA A 96 36.60 -9.39 3.08
CA ALA A 96 37.69 -10.35 2.79
C ALA A 96 38.68 -9.89 1.71
N ASN A 97 38.62 -8.61 1.27
CA ASN A 97 39.40 -8.07 0.16
C ASN A 97 39.15 -8.75 -1.20
N ILE A 98 37.99 -9.38 -1.38
CA ILE A 98 37.58 -10.03 -2.65
C ILE A 98 36.62 -9.12 -3.37
N LYS A 99 37.00 -8.67 -4.57
CA LYS A 99 36.18 -7.79 -5.41
C LYS A 99 35.62 -8.57 -6.62
N ILE A 100 34.37 -9.02 -6.54
CA ILE A 100 33.72 -9.80 -7.61
C ILE A 100 33.58 -9.01 -8.92
N SER A 101 33.43 -7.70 -8.87
CA SER A 101 33.31 -6.85 -10.07
C SER A 101 34.53 -6.89 -11.00
N SER A 102 35.66 -7.40 -10.53
CA SER A 102 36.87 -7.61 -11.33
C SER A 102 36.93 -9.01 -12.00
N VAL A 103 36.01 -9.90 -11.62
CA VAL A 103 35.87 -11.23 -12.23
C VAL A 103 34.59 -11.22 -13.05
N HIS A 104 34.69 -11.39 -14.36
CA HIS A 104 33.53 -11.57 -15.23
C HIS A 104 32.76 -12.83 -14.82
N PHE A 105 31.88 -12.71 -13.85
CA PHE A 105 30.94 -13.77 -13.52
C PHE A 105 29.66 -13.59 -14.34
N LEU A 106 29.51 -14.44 -15.34
CA LEU A 106 28.33 -14.56 -16.24
C LEU A 106 27.02 -15.01 -15.52
N PHE A 107 26.98 -15.04 -14.20
CA PHE A 107 25.85 -15.60 -13.44
C PHE A 107 25.05 -14.61 -12.60
N PHE A 108 25.16 -13.34 -12.86
CA PHE A 108 24.34 -12.36 -12.14
C PHE A 108 23.63 -11.41 -13.06
#